data_5deac5a9b26409bcca1a7a20959102eb
#
_entry.id   5deac5a9b26409bcca1a7a20959102eb
#
_cell.length_a   1.000
_cell.length_b   1.000
_cell.length_c   1.000
_cell.angle_alpha   90.00
_cell.angle_beta   90.00
_cell.angle_gamma   90.00
#
_symmetry.space_group_name_H-M   'P 1'
#
loop_
_entity.id
_entity.type
_entity.pdbx_description
1 polymer ?
#
loop_
_entity_poly.entity_id
_entity_poly.type
_entity_poly.pdbx_seq_one_letter_code
_entity_poly.pdbx_strand_id
1 'polypeptide(L)'
;MAKDLYAIGEAPPVGEVPARMHAQVVRPSRYGEPRDAIRDEVLDVPEPGPHDALVLVMASGVNFNNVWAARGVPVDVTRTQARWGEPTDFHIVGSDASGVVYALGSEVRHLEVGQHVVVHAGQWDHDDPWVLAGRDPGLASSFRVWGYDTCWGSVAQFTVVQAHQCLPKAEHLTWEEAAAPTLTGSTAYRMLHGWPPNTVQPGDVVLVWGGAGGLGSLAVQLVRLAGGRAVAVVSSEQKGRYCMELGAVGYVDRTRFDHWGVPPAWDSPEREAWTAGAKAFGAAIWDALGERTNPRIVFEHPGQDTIPTSNFVCDRGGMIVICAGTSGYDTMIDVRYL
;
A
#
# COMPACT_ATOMS: atom_id res chain seq x y z
N MET A 1 -25.52 -16.84 25.37
CA MET A 1 -25.85 -15.59 24.64
C MET A 1 -24.56 -14.81 24.51
N ALA A 2 -24.26 -14.34 23.31
CA ALA A 2 -23.11 -13.46 23.06
C ALA A 2 -23.18 -12.24 24.02
N LYS A 3 -22.02 -11.76 24.48
CA LYS A 3 -21.94 -10.48 25.18
C LYS A 3 -22.31 -9.36 24.20
N ASP A 4 -22.83 -8.25 24.71
CA ASP A 4 -23.09 -7.08 23.89
C ASP A 4 -21.77 -6.47 23.33
N LEU A 5 -20.70 -6.49 24.12
CA LEU A 5 -19.36 -6.02 23.78
C LEU A 5 -18.31 -6.93 24.43
N TYR A 6 -17.29 -7.31 23.70
CA TYR A 6 -16.13 -8.06 24.19
C TYR A 6 -14.96 -7.11 24.45
N ALA A 7 -14.15 -7.40 25.46
CA ALA A 7 -12.95 -6.63 25.73
C ALA A 7 -11.92 -6.74 24.58
N ILE A 8 -11.08 -5.75 24.42
CA ILE A 8 -9.96 -5.81 23.45
C ILE A 8 -9.08 -7.01 23.78
N GLY A 9 -8.82 -7.86 22.78
CA GLY A 9 -8.07 -9.12 22.94
C GLY A 9 -8.92 -10.34 23.35
N GLU A 10 -10.21 -10.16 23.64
CA GLU A 10 -11.13 -11.27 23.89
C GLU A 10 -11.89 -11.61 22.59
N ALA A 11 -11.78 -12.86 22.13
CA ALA A 11 -12.53 -13.35 20.98
C ALA A 11 -13.86 -13.97 21.41
N PRO A 12 -15.00 -13.64 20.78
CA PRO A 12 -16.23 -14.38 20.95
C PRO A 12 -16.09 -15.84 20.50
N PRO A 13 -16.96 -16.78 20.94
CA PRO A 13 -17.09 -18.07 20.30
C PRO A 13 -17.35 -17.92 18.79
N VAL A 14 -16.74 -18.78 17.98
CA VAL A 14 -16.85 -18.71 16.50
C VAL A 14 -18.32 -18.70 16.07
N GLY A 15 -18.69 -17.72 15.26
CA GLY A 15 -20.06 -17.52 14.80
C GLY A 15 -20.97 -16.72 15.75
N GLU A 16 -20.51 -16.40 16.96
CA GLU A 16 -21.24 -15.51 17.87
C GLU A 16 -20.82 -14.06 17.67
N VAL A 17 -21.63 -13.26 16.98
CA VAL A 17 -21.36 -11.85 16.69
C VAL A 17 -21.94 -10.98 17.80
N PRO A 18 -21.13 -10.11 18.48
CA PRO A 18 -21.65 -9.15 19.46
C PRO A 18 -22.39 -8.02 18.75
N ALA A 19 -23.23 -7.28 19.50
CA ALA A 19 -23.90 -6.11 18.95
C ALA A 19 -22.94 -4.92 18.72
N ARG A 20 -21.88 -4.82 19.56
CA ARG A 20 -20.94 -3.69 19.52
C ARG A 20 -19.49 -4.17 19.51
N MET A 21 -18.61 -3.30 19.02
CA MET A 21 -17.15 -3.56 18.89
C MET A 21 -16.33 -2.33 19.23
N HIS A 22 -15.07 -2.54 19.63
CA HIS A 22 -14.05 -1.49 19.66
C HIS A 22 -13.46 -1.28 18.28
N ALA A 23 -13.23 -0.01 17.90
CA ALA A 23 -12.61 0.37 16.63
C ALA A 23 -11.78 1.65 16.78
N GLN A 24 -10.72 1.78 15.97
CA GLN A 24 -9.94 3.00 15.83
C GLN A 24 -10.57 3.89 14.75
N VAL A 25 -11.15 5.00 15.18
CA VAL A 25 -12.07 5.82 14.39
C VAL A 25 -11.51 7.21 14.13
N VAL A 26 -11.61 7.65 12.89
CA VAL A 26 -11.45 9.04 12.46
C VAL A 26 -12.82 9.66 12.26
N ARG A 27 -12.99 10.92 12.68
CA ARG A 27 -14.20 11.71 12.40
C ARG A 27 -13.84 13.01 11.68
N PRO A 28 -14.69 13.55 10.78
CA PRO A 28 -14.41 14.80 10.07
C PRO A 28 -14.07 15.96 10.98
N SER A 29 -14.68 16.02 12.17
CA SER A 29 -14.44 17.07 13.18
C SER A 29 -13.07 17.00 13.87
N ARG A 30 -12.29 15.90 13.61
CA ARG A 30 -10.99 15.64 14.26
C ARG A 30 -9.85 15.45 13.27
N TYR A 31 -10.02 15.75 11.99
CA TYR A 31 -8.91 15.66 11.04
C TYR A 31 -7.67 16.42 11.51
N GLY A 32 -6.50 15.78 11.41
CA GLY A 32 -5.24 16.35 11.89
C GLY A 32 -4.14 15.32 12.06
N GLU A 33 -3.27 15.53 13.05
CA GLU A 33 -2.21 14.56 13.35
C GLU A 33 -2.80 13.20 13.78
N PRO A 34 -2.28 12.08 13.23
CA PRO A 34 -2.86 10.76 13.43
C PRO A 34 -3.11 10.39 14.90
N ARG A 35 -2.17 10.69 15.78
CA ARG A 35 -2.30 10.39 17.22
C ARG A 35 -3.45 11.15 17.90
N ASP A 36 -3.91 12.25 17.31
CA ASP A 36 -5.00 13.08 17.84
C ASP A 36 -6.31 12.82 17.11
N ALA A 37 -6.25 12.48 15.82
CA ALA A 37 -7.40 12.24 14.97
C ALA A 37 -7.98 10.83 15.15
N ILE A 38 -7.13 9.82 15.30
CA ILE A 38 -7.54 8.42 15.47
C ILE A 38 -7.85 8.18 16.96
N ARG A 39 -9.07 7.72 17.26
CA ARG A 39 -9.52 7.46 18.64
C ARG A 39 -10.17 6.10 18.73
N ASP A 40 -10.01 5.47 19.89
CA ASP A 40 -10.77 4.26 20.23
C ASP A 40 -12.21 4.64 20.55
N GLU A 41 -13.15 4.05 19.82
CA GLU A 41 -14.60 4.24 19.97
C GLU A 41 -15.30 2.89 19.97
N VAL A 42 -16.48 2.86 20.57
CA VAL A 42 -17.39 1.71 20.51
C VAL A 42 -18.46 1.99 19.48
N LEU A 43 -18.54 1.12 18.46
CA LEU A 43 -19.49 1.20 17.35
C LEU A 43 -20.31 -0.09 17.29
N ASP A 44 -21.44 -0.05 16.58
CA ASP A 44 -22.19 -1.24 16.23
C ASP A 44 -21.40 -2.11 15.26
N VAL A 45 -21.47 -3.43 15.39
CA VAL A 45 -20.85 -4.35 14.44
C VAL A 45 -21.67 -4.32 13.14
N PRO A 46 -21.04 -4.12 11.97
CA PRO A 46 -21.77 -4.07 10.71
C PRO A 46 -22.35 -5.45 10.33
N GLU A 47 -23.51 -5.45 9.72
CA GLU A 47 -24.11 -6.64 9.14
C GLU A 47 -23.54 -6.89 7.72
N PRO A 48 -23.15 -8.12 7.36
CA PRO A 48 -22.69 -8.42 6.01
C PRO A 48 -23.85 -8.38 5.01
N GLY A 49 -23.66 -7.68 3.89
CA GLY A 49 -24.54 -7.74 2.74
C GLY A 49 -24.52 -9.13 2.07
N PRO A 50 -25.35 -9.38 1.04
CA PRO A 50 -25.50 -10.71 0.42
C PRO A 50 -24.18 -11.32 -0.07
N HIS A 51 -23.23 -10.52 -0.54
CA HIS A 51 -21.93 -10.96 -1.09
C HIS A 51 -20.75 -10.69 -0.16
N ASP A 52 -21.01 -10.31 1.10
CA ASP A 52 -19.98 -9.91 2.05
C ASP A 52 -19.68 -11.00 3.08
N ALA A 53 -18.54 -10.86 3.73
CA ALA A 53 -18.13 -11.62 4.91
C ALA A 53 -17.88 -10.66 6.08
N LEU A 54 -18.30 -11.05 7.28
CA LEU A 54 -17.88 -10.40 8.52
C LEU A 54 -16.68 -11.17 9.08
N VAL A 55 -15.58 -10.46 9.29
CA VAL A 55 -14.31 -11.02 9.76
C VAL A 55 -13.98 -10.47 11.14
N LEU A 56 -13.74 -11.35 12.11
CA LEU A 56 -13.06 -11.01 13.36
C LEU A 56 -11.59 -10.76 13.02
N VAL A 57 -11.11 -9.56 13.25
CA VAL A 57 -9.72 -9.20 12.95
C VAL A 57 -8.80 -9.69 14.06
N MET A 58 -7.82 -10.52 13.70
CA MET A 58 -6.79 -11.02 14.61
C MET A 58 -5.53 -10.15 14.59
N ALA A 59 -5.19 -9.62 13.41
CA ALA A 59 -4.13 -8.64 13.24
C ALA A 59 -4.44 -7.70 12.07
N SER A 60 -3.96 -6.47 12.19
CA SER A 60 -4.09 -5.42 11.17
C SER A 60 -2.73 -4.82 10.86
N GLY A 61 -2.43 -4.62 9.57
CA GLY A 61 -1.25 -3.88 9.13
C GLY A 61 -1.43 -2.36 9.29
N VAL A 62 -0.33 -1.66 9.53
CA VAL A 62 -0.31 -0.19 9.59
C VAL A 62 0.32 0.36 8.32
N ASN A 63 -0.45 1.14 7.56
CA ASN A 63 -0.04 1.73 6.30
C ASN A 63 -0.12 3.25 6.32
N PHE A 64 0.52 3.90 5.35
CA PHE A 64 0.45 5.35 5.22
C PHE A 64 -0.96 5.86 4.90
N ASN A 65 -1.85 5.00 4.41
CA ASN A 65 -3.28 5.27 4.26
C ASN A 65 -3.92 5.77 5.56
N ASN A 66 -3.51 5.21 6.71
CA ASN A 66 -4.01 5.64 8.01
C ASN A 66 -3.64 7.09 8.34
N VAL A 67 -2.45 7.52 7.89
CA VAL A 67 -1.99 8.92 8.05
C VAL A 67 -2.81 9.85 7.17
N TRP A 68 -3.04 9.48 5.91
CA TRP A 68 -3.89 10.25 5.00
C TRP A 68 -5.33 10.35 5.49
N ALA A 69 -5.92 9.22 5.90
CA ALA A 69 -7.26 9.18 6.47
C ALA A 69 -7.39 10.08 7.70
N ALA A 70 -6.42 10.03 8.62
CA ALA A 70 -6.40 10.87 9.81
C ALA A 70 -6.33 12.37 9.48
N ARG A 71 -5.59 12.74 8.43
CA ARG A 71 -5.42 14.13 7.99
C ARG A 71 -6.58 14.64 7.12
N GLY A 72 -7.37 13.74 6.53
CA GLY A 72 -8.41 14.10 5.55
C GLY A 72 -7.84 14.69 4.25
N VAL A 73 -6.56 14.46 3.95
CA VAL A 73 -5.85 14.94 2.76
C VAL A 73 -4.91 13.87 2.22
N PRO A 74 -4.71 13.77 0.90
CA PRO A 74 -5.28 14.59 -0.18
C PRO A 74 -6.76 14.31 -0.45
N VAL A 75 -7.30 13.26 0.15
CA VAL A 75 -8.70 12.82 0.00
C VAL A 75 -9.40 12.88 1.34
N ASP A 76 -10.58 13.52 1.37
CA ASP A 76 -11.51 13.43 2.49
C ASP A 76 -12.19 12.06 2.42
N VAL A 77 -11.72 11.12 3.25
CA VAL A 77 -12.19 9.72 3.24
C VAL A 77 -13.68 9.61 3.55
N THR A 78 -14.20 10.41 4.48
CA THR A 78 -15.64 10.39 4.84
C THR A 78 -16.52 10.92 3.71
N ARG A 79 -16.04 11.88 2.93
CA ARG A 79 -16.73 12.36 1.75
C ARG A 79 -16.64 11.35 0.59
N THR A 80 -15.54 10.64 0.47
CA THR A 80 -15.37 9.63 -0.58
C THR A 80 -16.30 8.45 -0.38
N GLN A 81 -16.43 7.95 0.85
CA GLN A 81 -17.29 6.81 1.17
C GLN A 81 -18.79 7.10 0.94
N ALA A 82 -19.21 8.38 0.96
CA ALA A 82 -20.56 8.79 0.57
C ALA A 82 -20.95 8.36 -0.85
N ARG A 83 -19.97 8.25 -1.76
CA ARG A 83 -20.21 7.80 -3.15
C ARG A 83 -20.66 6.35 -3.21
N TRP A 84 -20.37 5.59 -2.17
CA TRP A 84 -20.69 4.16 -2.06
C TRP A 84 -21.89 3.90 -1.14
N GLY A 85 -22.59 4.97 -0.68
CA GLY A 85 -23.72 4.86 0.23
C GLY A 85 -23.37 4.46 1.65
N GLU A 86 -22.10 4.60 2.05
CA GLU A 86 -21.60 4.26 3.38
C GLU A 86 -21.77 5.43 4.38
N PRO A 87 -21.68 5.18 5.70
CA PRO A 87 -21.69 6.23 6.73
C PRO A 87 -20.64 7.31 6.45
N THR A 88 -20.95 8.58 6.72
CA THR A 88 -20.07 9.72 6.43
C THR A 88 -19.61 10.48 7.67
N ASP A 89 -20.07 10.07 8.84
CA ASP A 89 -19.74 10.69 10.12
C ASP A 89 -18.54 10.06 10.82
N PHE A 90 -18.07 8.91 10.33
CA PHE A 90 -16.87 8.22 10.80
C PHE A 90 -16.17 7.41 9.69
N HIS A 91 -14.93 7.04 9.98
CA HIS A 91 -14.11 6.15 9.16
C HIS A 91 -13.25 5.27 10.07
N ILE A 92 -13.29 3.96 9.89
CA ILE A 92 -12.39 3.02 10.57
C ILE A 92 -11.16 2.84 9.71
N VAL A 93 -9.99 3.10 10.27
CA VAL A 93 -8.72 3.01 9.54
C VAL A 93 -8.25 1.56 9.36
N GLY A 94 -7.36 1.35 8.38
CA GLY A 94 -6.68 0.07 8.14
C GLY A 94 -7.16 -0.67 6.90
N SER A 95 -6.19 -1.04 6.05
CA SER A 95 -6.42 -1.69 4.75
C SER A 95 -5.73 -3.04 4.62
N ASP A 96 -5.28 -3.60 5.73
CA ASP A 96 -4.64 -4.92 5.85
C ASP A 96 -5.24 -5.69 7.00
N ALA A 97 -5.59 -6.95 6.80
CA ALA A 97 -6.03 -7.81 7.89
C ALA A 97 -5.69 -9.28 7.68
N SER A 98 -5.54 -9.96 8.79
CA SER A 98 -5.75 -11.40 8.92
C SER A 98 -6.79 -11.65 10.00
N GLY A 99 -7.63 -12.66 9.84
CA GLY A 99 -8.72 -12.89 10.77
C GLY A 99 -9.48 -14.18 10.54
N VAL A 100 -10.62 -14.28 11.23
CA VAL A 100 -11.50 -15.44 11.18
C VAL A 100 -12.86 -15.00 10.66
N VAL A 101 -13.44 -15.73 9.73
CA VAL A 101 -14.80 -15.49 9.23
C VAL A 101 -15.81 -15.81 10.31
N TYR A 102 -16.68 -14.86 10.66
CA TYR A 102 -17.69 -14.99 11.71
C TYR A 102 -19.12 -15.03 11.19
N ALA A 103 -19.40 -14.34 10.10
CA ALA A 103 -20.69 -14.40 9.42
C ALA A 103 -20.51 -14.23 7.90
N LEU A 104 -21.46 -14.74 7.15
CA LEU A 104 -21.45 -14.70 5.68
C LEU A 104 -22.78 -14.21 5.15
N GLY A 105 -22.72 -13.42 4.10
CA GLY A 105 -23.89 -13.04 3.33
C GLY A 105 -24.55 -14.21 2.61
N SER A 106 -25.83 -14.06 2.30
CA SER A 106 -26.67 -15.14 1.77
C SER A 106 -26.22 -15.74 0.45
N GLU A 107 -25.43 -14.99 -0.34
CA GLU A 107 -24.92 -15.41 -1.66
C GLU A 107 -23.49 -15.94 -1.63
N VAL A 108 -22.81 -15.89 -0.49
CA VAL A 108 -21.43 -16.39 -0.35
C VAL A 108 -21.44 -17.92 -0.31
N ARG A 109 -20.60 -18.56 -1.17
CA ARG A 109 -20.55 -20.02 -1.31
C ARG A 109 -19.15 -20.61 -1.19
N HIS A 110 -18.10 -19.77 -1.19
CA HIS A 110 -16.70 -20.20 -1.23
C HIS A 110 -15.95 -20.00 0.08
N LEU A 111 -16.63 -19.50 1.10
CA LEU A 111 -16.09 -19.32 2.46
C LEU A 111 -16.95 -20.07 3.48
N GLU A 112 -16.36 -20.37 4.62
CA GLU A 112 -17.02 -21.01 5.76
C GLU A 112 -16.77 -20.20 7.04
N VAL A 113 -17.78 -20.19 7.95
CA VAL A 113 -17.61 -19.62 9.29
C VAL A 113 -16.53 -20.42 10.05
N GLY A 114 -15.58 -19.69 10.66
CA GLY A 114 -14.40 -20.28 11.31
C GLY A 114 -13.18 -20.36 10.38
N GLN A 115 -13.32 -20.07 9.09
CA GLN A 115 -12.18 -20.08 8.16
C GLN A 115 -11.18 -18.97 8.51
N HIS A 116 -9.89 -19.31 8.51
CA HIS A 116 -8.80 -18.35 8.68
C HIS A 116 -8.46 -17.70 7.35
N VAL A 117 -8.48 -16.36 7.31
CA VAL A 117 -8.31 -15.58 6.08
C VAL A 117 -7.32 -14.45 6.24
N VAL A 118 -6.78 -14.00 5.11
CA VAL A 118 -6.19 -12.67 4.92
C VAL A 118 -7.11 -11.87 4.02
N VAL A 119 -7.18 -10.56 4.23
CA VAL A 119 -8.09 -9.68 3.48
C VAL A 119 -7.29 -8.85 2.47
N HIS A 120 -7.63 -8.98 1.20
CA HIS A 120 -7.10 -8.15 0.12
C HIS A 120 -7.74 -6.77 0.14
N ALA A 121 -6.97 -5.71 -0.09
CA ALA A 121 -7.45 -4.33 0.03
C ALA A 121 -8.37 -3.87 -1.11
N GLY A 122 -8.35 -4.51 -2.27
CA GLY A 122 -9.14 -4.10 -3.44
C GLY A 122 -10.60 -4.54 -3.37
N GLN A 123 -11.51 -3.58 -3.57
CA GLN A 123 -12.94 -3.81 -3.74
C GLN A 123 -13.40 -3.28 -5.10
N TRP A 124 -14.45 -3.88 -5.66
CA TRP A 124 -15.09 -3.43 -6.89
C TRP A 124 -16.49 -4.01 -7.00
N ASP A 125 -17.32 -3.41 -7.83
CA ASP A 125 -18.65 -3.94 -8.08
C ASP A 125 -18.58 -5.11 -9.07
N HIS A 126 -19.16 -6.25 -8.69
CA HIS A 126 -19.17 -7.46 -9.52
C HIS A 126 -19.89 -7.25 -10.86
N ASP A 127 -20.87 -6.32 -10.88
CA ASP A 127 -21.64 -5.96 -12.06
C ASP A 127 -21.01 -4.83 -12.89
N ASP A 128 -19.81 -4.35 -12.53
CA ASP A 128 -19.09 -3.36 -13.32
C ASP A 128 -18.79 -3.92 -14.72
N PRO A 129 -19.21 -3.23 -15.80
CA PRO A 129 -19.04 -3.72 -17.17
C PRO A 129 -17.57 -4.01 -17.53
N TRP A 130 -16.63 -3.29 -16.92
CA TRP A 130 -15.19 -3.53 -17.11
C TRP A 130 -14.78 -4.88 -16.51
N VAL A 131 -15.27 -5.18 -15.30
CA VAL A 131 -15.00 -6.44 -14.59
C VAL A 131 -15.68 -7.61 -15.30
N LEU A 132 -16.94 -7.45 -15.70
CA LEU A 132 -17.69 -8.47 -16.47
C LEU A 132 -17.05 -8.78 -17.83
N ALA A 133 -16.33 -7.83 -18.40
CA ALA A 133 -15.53 -8.05 -19.63
C ALA A 133 -14.22 -8.81 -19.37
N GLY A 134 -13.95 -9.29 -18.14
CA GLY A 134 -12.74 -10.01 -17.75
C GLY A 134 -11.48 -9.15 -17.70
N ARG A 135 -11.64 -7.82 -17.56
CA ARG A 135 -10.54 -6.87 -17.47
C ARG A 135 -10.08 -6.69 -16.02
N ASP A 136 -8.89 -6.12 -15.86
CA ASP A 136 -8.29 -5.87 -14.54
C ASP A 136 -9.20 -5.01 -13.64
N PRO A 137 -9.74 -5.56 -12.53
CA PRO A 137 -10.63 -4.82 -11.63
C PRO A 137 -10.00 -3.57 -11.03
N GLY A 138 -8.68 -3.55 -10.84
CA GLY A 138 -7.96 -2.39 -10.34
C GLY A 138 -7.99 -1.16 -11.27
N LEU A 139 -8.53 -1.29 -12.48
CA LEU A 139 -8.76 -0.20 -13.45
C LEU A 139 -10.26 0.06 -13.67
N ALA A 140 -11.14 -0.63 -12.96
CA ALA A 140 -12.58 -0.42 -13.02
C ALA A 140 -12.97 0.92 -12.38
N SER A 141 -14.05 1.54 -12.86
CA SER A 141 -14.57 2.78 -12.28
C SER A 141 -15.13 2.59 -10.86
N SER A 142 -15.53 1.37 -10.54
CA SER A 142 -16.01 0.95 -9.23
C SER A 142 -14.90 0.51 -8.26
N PHE A 143 -13.63 0.52 -8.70
CA PHE A 143 -12.52 0.14 -7.82
C PHE A 143 -12.35 1.10 -6.66
N ARG A 144 -12.16 0.54 -5.48
CA ARG A 144 -11.92 1.25 -4.22
C ARG A 144 -10.96 0.48 -3.33
N VAL A 145 -10.23 1.19 -2.50
CA VAL A 145 -9.34 0.61 -1.49
C VAL A 145 -10.12 0.49 -0.18
N TRP A 146 -10.34 -0.74 0.25
CA TRP A 146 -10.97 -1.04 1.54
C TRP A 146 -10.20 -0.39 2.69
N GLY A 147 -10.93 0.22 3.65
CA GLY A 147 -10.34 0.91 4.80
C GLY A 147 -9.62 2.21 4.46
N TYR A 148 -9.79 2.72 3.22
CA TYR A 148 -9.39 4.06 2.79
C TYR A 148 -10.49 4.76 2.00
N ASP A 149 -11.00 4.15 0.93
CA ASP A 149 -12.13 4.68 0.16
C ASP A 149 -13.48 4.24 0.75
N THR A 150 -13.48 3.28 1.66
CA THR A 150 -14.65 2.68 2.31
C THR A 150 -14.59 2.88 3.83
N CYS A 151 -15.77 2.90 4.49
CA CYS A 151 -15.93 3.21 5.91
C CYS A 151 -15.29 2.17 6.85
N TRP A 152 -15.40 0.90 6.50
CA TRP A 152 -15.05 -0.24 7.36
C TRP A 152 -13.60 -0.68 7.14
N GLY A 153 -12.70 -0.32 8.04
CA GLY A 153 -11.30 -0.73 8.00
C GLY A 153 -10.95 -1.86 8.96
N SER A 154 -9.68 -2.22 8.98
CA SER A 154 -9.17 -3.37 9.74
C SER A 154 -8.79 -3.09 11.19
N VAL A 155 -8.66 -1.82 11.60
CA VAL A 155 -8.28 -1.52 12.99
C VAL A 155 -9.54 -1.44 13.88
N ALA A 156 -10.22 -2.57 13.93
CA ALA A 156 -11.44 -2.83 14.69
C ALA A 156 -11.49 -4.30 15.11
N GLN A 157 -12.36 -4.67 16.04
CA GLN A 157 -12.56 -6.09 16.37
C GLN A 157 -13.21 -6.85 15.22
N PHE A 158 -14.16 -6.23 14.54
CA PHE A 158 -14.81 -6.80 13.36
C PHE A 158 -14.75 -5.84 12.18
N THR A 159 -14.75 -6.39 10.99
CA THR A 159 -14.86 -5.63 9.73
C THR A 159 -15.72 -6.38 8.74
N VAL A 160 -16.49 -5.66 7.94
CA VAL A 160 -17.22 -6.21 6.80
C VAL A 160 -16.42 -5.97 5.53
N VAL A 161 -16.30 -7.01 4.72
CA VAL A 161 -15.55 -6.99 3.45
C VAL A 161 -16.30 -7.78 2.39
N GLN A 162 -16.08 -7.49 1.12
CA GLN A 162 -16.58 -8.35 0.05
C GLN A 162 -15.94 -9.74 0.16
N ALA A 163 -16.72 -10.81 0.02
CA ALA A 163 -16.23 -12.17 0.27
C ALA A 163 -15.03 -12.56 -0.61
N HIS A 164 -14.92 -12.01 -1.84
CA HIS A 164 -13.78 -12.26 -2.73
C HIS A 164 -12.45 -11.68 -2.20
N GLN A 165 -12.48 -10.71 -1.27
CA GLN A 165 -11.28 -10.18 -0.63
C GLN A 165 -10.65 -11.17 0.35
N CYS A 166 -11.43 -12.14 0.82
CA CYS A 166 -10.99 -13.14 1.79
C CYS A 166 -10.23 -14.27 1.07
N LEU A 167 -8.92 -14.32 1.28
CA LEU A 167 -8.06 -15.37 0.77
C LEU A 167 -7.62 -16.28 1.92
N PRO A 168 -7.37 -17.59 1.70
CA PRO A 168 -6.91 -18.49 2.76
C PRO A 168 -5.62 -17.97 3.39
N LYS A 169 -5.59 -17.90 4.72
CA LYS A 169 -4.36 -17.59 5.45
C LYS A 169 -3.39 -18.78 5.36
N ALA A 170 -2.13 -18.52 5.01
CA ALA A 170 -1.10 -19.55 5.06
C ALA A 170 -0.89 -20.06 6.49
N GLU A 171 -0.90 -21.39 6.68
CA GLU A 171 -0.87 -22.01 8.01
C GLU A 171 0.42 -21.71 8.80
N HIS A 172 1.55 -21.60 8.10
CA HIS A 172 2.87 -21.37 8.69
C HIS A 172 3.11 -19.92 9.16
N LEU A 173 2.25 -18.97 8.80
CA LEU A 173 2.36 -17.56 9.21
C LEU A 173 1.56 -17.32 10.49
N THR A 174 2.09 -16.45 11.36
CA THR A 174 1.31 -15.87 12.46
C THR A 174 0.21 -14.94 11.90
N TRP A 175 -0.67 -14.45 12.75
CA TRP A 175 -1.68 -13.48 12.32
C TRP A 175 -1.04 -12.17 11.84
N GLU A 176 -0.03 -11.69 12.56
CA GLU A 176 0.70 -10.47 12.25
C GLU A 176 1.47 -10.58 10.94
N GLU A 177 2.20 -11.68 10.74
CA GLU A 177 2.93 -11.95 9.50
C GLU A 177 2.00 -12.07 8.29
N ALA A 178 0.81 -12.64 8.50
CA ALA A 178 -0.17 -12.81 7.45
C ALA A 178 -0.91 -11.50 7.09
N ALA A 179 -1.14 -10.61 8.07
CA ALA A 179 -1.78 -9.33 7.83
C ALA A 179 -0.88 -8.34 7.09
N ALA A 180 0.42 -8.27 7.46
CA ALA A 180 1.32 -7.21 7.03
C ALA A 180 1.51 -7.05 5.50
N PRO A 181 1.51 -8.11 4.66
CA PRO A 181 1.79 -7.96 3.23
C PRO A 181 0.55 -7.75 2.36
N THR A 182 -0.68 -7.75 2.87
CA THR A 182 -1.86 -7.85 2.00
C THR A 182 -2.05 -6.61 1.12
N LEU A 183 -1.86 -5.40 1.63
CA LEU A 183 -1.87 -4.17 0.84
C LEU A 183 -0.52 -3.94 0.13
N THR A 184 0.56 -3.92 0.90
CA THR A 184 1.88 -3.53 0.38
C THR A 184 2.46 -4.56 -0.59
N GLY A 185 2.22 -5.85 -0.36
CA GLY A 185 2.64 -6.93 -1.25
C GLY A 185 1.88 -6.95 -2.56
N SER A 186 0.56 -6.82 -2.52
CA SER A 186 -0.26 -6.74 -3.74
C SER A 186 0.07 -5.50 -4.56
N THR A 187 0.30 -4.35 -3.90
CA THR A 187 0.75 -3.12 -4.56
C THR A 187 2.12 -3.30 -5.21
N ALA A 188 3.11 -3.84 -4.48
CA ALA A 188 4.44 -4.09 -5.03
C ALA A 188 4.41 -5.06 -6.20
N TYR A 189 3.63 -6.15 -6.09
CA TYR A 189 3.45 -7.10 -7.17
C TYR A 189 2.84 -6.44 -8.42
N ARG A 190 1.76 -5.67 -8.23
CA ARG A 190 1.11 -4.94 -9.33
C ARG A 190 2.05 -3.94 -10.00
N MET A 191 2.83 -3.18 -9.23
CA MET A 191 3.78 -2.21 -9.77
C MET A 191 4.86 -2.89 -10.63
N LEU A 192 5.31 -4.08 -10.25
CA LEU A 192 6.39 -4.80 -10.95
C LEU A 192 5.89 -5.68 -12.11
N HIS A 193 4.63 -6.16 -12.06
CA HIS A 193 4.10 -7.16 -12.99
C HIS A 193 2.82 -6.75 -13.72
N GLY A 194 2.16 -5.68 -13.30
CA GLY A 194 0.83 -5.29 -13.81
C GLY A 194 0.83 -4.52 -15.14
N TRP A 195 2.00 -4.26 -15.77
CA TRP A 195 2.14 -3.34 -16.90
C TRP A 195 2.83 -3.95 -18.11
N PRO A 196 2.37 -5.09 -18.67
CA PRO A 196 3.01 -5.71 -19.84
C PRO A 196 3.07 -4.73 -21.03
N PRO A 197 4.18 -4.71 -21.79
CA PRO A 197 5.36 -5.57 -21.68
C PRO A 197 6.39 -5.10 -20.62
N ASN A 198 6.14 -4.00 -19.92
CA ASN A 198 7.08 -3.39 -18.97
C ASN A 198 6.96 -4.04 -17.58
N THR A 199 7.19 -5.33 -17.50
CA THR A 199 7.28 -6.09 -16.25
C THR A 199 8.74 -6.39 -15.90
N VAL A 200 9.03 -6.65 -14.63
CA VAL A 200 10.37 -7.04 -14.21
C VAL A 200 10.75 -8.38 -14.85
N GLN A 201 11.97 -8.44 -15.41
CA GLN A 201 12.51 -9.60 -16.08
C GLN A 201 13.83 -10.03 -15.41
N PRO A 202 14.28 -11.29 -15.59
CA PRO A 202 15.59 -11.72 -15.12
C PRO A 202 16.72 -10.82 -15.66
N GLY A 203 17.59 -10.37 -14.75
CA GLY A 203 18.69 -9.46 -15.09
C GLY A 203 18.35 -7.97 -15.05
N ASP A 204 17.08 -7.57 -15.03
CA ASP A 204 16.69 -6.16 -14.94
C ASP A 204 17.21 -5.51 -13.65
N VAL A 205 17.72 -4.30 -13.80
CA VAL A 205 18.03 -3.44 -12.64
C VAL A 205 16.78 -2.66 -12.24
N VAL A 206 16.40 -2.78 -10.97
CA VAL A 206 15.25 -2.07 -10.38
C VAL A 206 15.72 -1.18 -9.25
N LEU A 207 15.56 0.13 -9.40
CA LEU A 207 15.80 1.09 -8.32
C LEU A 207 14.55 1.13 -7.43
N VAL A 208 14.69 0.84 -6.13
CA VAL A 208 13.58 0.77 -5.19
C VAL A 208 13.68 1.90 -4.16
N TRP A 209 12.88 2.96 -4.33
CA TRP A 209 12.80 4.03 -3.35
C TRP A 209 12.18 3.53 -2.04
N GLY A 210 12.74 3.99 -0.91
CA GLY A 210 12.26 3.59 0.40
C GLY A 210 12.37 2.09 0.66
N GLY A 211 13.43 1.45 0.17
CA GLY A 211 13.61 -0.01 0.14
C GLY A 211 13.42 -0.74 1.47
N ALA A 212 13.60 -0.05 2.61
CA ALA A 212 13.41 -0.64 3.94
C ALA A 212 12.00 -0.40 4.53
N GLY A 213 11.09 0.27 3.80
CA GLY A 213 9.69 0.44 4.20
C GLY A 213 8.85 -0.80 3.87
N GLY A 214 7.61 -0.85 4.34
CA GLY A 214 6.70 -1.98 4.08
C GLY A 214 6.56 -2.33 2.59
N LEU A 215 6.31 -1.32 1.75
CA LEU A 215 6.21 -1.49 0.31
C LEU A 215 7.56 -1.87 -0.33
N GLY A 216 8.63 -1.11 -0.01
CA GLY A 216 9.94 -1.30 -0.63
C GLY A 216 10.61 -2.62 -0.27
N SER A 217 10.46 -3.10 0.95
CA SER A 217 11.02 -4.38 1.41
C SER A 217 10.42 -5.58 0.67
N LEU A 218 9.13 -5.52 0.36
CA LEU A 218 8.46 -6.53 -0.46
C LEU A 218 8.84 -6.40 -1.94
N ALA A 219 8.98 -5.16 -2.45
CA ALA A 219 9.47 -4.95 -3.81
C ALA A 219 10.88 -5.53 -4.02
N VAL A 220 11.81 -5.33 -3.08
CA VAL A 220 13.16 -5.93 -3.13
C VAL A 220 13.08 -7.45 -3.24
N GLN A 221 12.25 -8.09 -2.43
CA GLN A 221 12.08 -9.55 -2.45
C GLN A 221 11.45 -10.04 -3.77
N LEU A 222 10.42 -9.36 -4.27
CA LEU A 222 9.75 -9.69 -5.53
C LEU A 222 10.70 -9.53 -6.73
N VAL A 223 11.52 -8.48 -6.76
CA VAL A 223 12.55 -8.29 -7.80
C VAL A 223 13.55 -9.44 -7.79
N ARG A 224 14.05 -9.84 -6.59
CA ARG A 224 14.91 -11.00 -6.44
C ARG A 224 14.27 -12.28 -6.95
N LEU A 225 13.00 -12.53 -6.57
CA LEU A 225 12.25 -13.72 -6.99
C LEU A 225 12.06 -13.78 -8.51
N ALA A 226 11.90 -12.62 -9.16
CA ALA A 226 11.83 -12.50 -10.61
C ALA A 226 13.19 -12.64 -11.32
N GLY A 227 14.30 -12.83 -10.57
CA GLY A 227 15.66 -12.88 -11.11
C GLY A 227 16.25 -11.51 -11.46
N GLY A 228 15.62 -10.42 -11.04
CA GLY A 228 16.11 -9.05 -11.18
C GLY A 228 17.12 -8.66 -10.09
N ARG A 229 17.68 -7.46 -10.23
CA ARG A 229 18.70 -6.89 -9.35
C ARG A 229 18.18 -5.61 -8.72
N ALA A 230 17.73 -5.66 -7.47
CA ALA A 230 17.24 -4.50 -6.75
C ALA A 230 18.37 -3.67 -6.16
N VAL A 231 18.39 -2.36 -6.45
CA VAL A 231 19.21 -1.36 -5.73
C VAL A 231 18.25 -0.56 -4.84
N ALA A 232 18.42 -0.65 -3.52
CA ALA A 232 17.54 0.01 -2.57
C ALA A 232 17.99 1.44 -2.28
N VAL A 233 17.09 2.41 -2.30
CA VAL A 233 17.33 3.77 -1.82
C VAL A 233 16.80 3.88 -0.39
N VAL A 234 17.68 4.23 0.54
CA VAL A 234 17.42 4.23 1.98
C VAL A 234 17.89 5.52 2.64
N SER A 235 17.65 5.67 3.95
CA SER A 235 18.05 6.85 4.74
C SER A 235 19.06 6.56 5.84
N SER A 236 19.63 5.37 5.87
CA SER A 236 20.71 4.99 6.78
C SER A 236 21.37 3.68 6.36
N GLU A 237 22.60 3.45 6.81
CA GLU A 237 23.34 2.21 6.60
C GLU A 237 22.60 0.99 7.16
N GLN A 238 22.00 1.11 8.35
CA GLN A 238 21.23 0.01 8.96
C GLN A 238 20.09 -0.46 8.04
N LYS A 239 19.35 0.48 7.46
CA LYS A 239 18.29 0.18 6.48
C LYS A 239 18.85 -0.43 5.20
N GLY A 240 20.02 0.02 4.78
CA GLY A 240 20.71 -0.57 3.62
C GLY A 240 21.08 -2.02 3.85
N ARG A 241 21.67 -2.36 5.00
CA ARG A 241 22.00 -3.74 5.38
C ARG A 241 20.75 -4.63 5.43
N TYR A 242 19.66 -4.14 5.99
CA TYR A 242 18.37 -4.84 5.99
C TYR A 242 17.90 -5.16 4.57
N CYS A 243 17.99 -4.20 3.63
CA CYS A 243 17.64 -4.46 2.23
C CYS A 243 18.55 -5.53 1.58
N MET A 244 19.85 -5.53 1.93
CA MET A 244 20.78 -6.56 1.45
C MET A 244 20.40 -7.96 1.96
N GLU A 245 19.98 -8.09 3.22
CA GLU A 245 19.48 -9.35 3.79
C GLU A 245 18.23 -9.85 3.05
N LEU A 246 17.36 -8.95 2.60
CA LEU A 246 16.18 -9.26 1.78
C LEU A 246 16.53 -9.63 0.33
N GLY A 247 17.75 -9.34 -0.11
CA GLY A 247 18.27 -9.72 -1.43
C GLY A 247 18.45 -8.56 -2.40
N ALA A 248 18.54 -7.32 -1.93
CA ALA A 248 19.07 -6.23 -2.75
C ALA A 248 20.54 -6.52 -3.10
N VAL A 249 20.97 -6.15 -4.31
CA VAL A 249 22.38 -6.28 -4.74
C VAL A 249 23.24 -5.13 -4.24
N GLY A 250 22.62 -4.03 -3.82
CA GLY A 250 23.28 -2.85 -3.28
C GLY A 250 22.26 -1.85 -2.75
N TYR A 251 22.73 -0.78 -2.14
CA TYR A 251 21.89 0.33 -1.69
C TYR A 251 22.57 1.68 -1.85
N VAL A 252 21.77 2.73 -1.94
CA VAL A 252 22.19 4.12 -1.95
C VAL A 252 21.57 4.84 -0.76
N ASP A 253 22.40 5.47 0.07
CA ASP A 253 21.91 6.33 1.15
C ASP A 253 21.60 7.73 0.58
N ARG A 254 20.30 8.04 0.53
CA ARG A 254 19.79 9.31 -0.02
C ARG A 254 20.20 10.54 0.82
N THR A 255 20.56 10.35 2.07
CA THR A 255 20.97 11.46 2.96
C THR A 255 22.33 12.07 2.57
N ARG A 256 23.06 11.42 1.67
CA ARG A 256 24.33 11.90 1.11
C ARG A 256 24.14 12.88 -0.05
N PHE A 257 22.89 13.20 -0.43
CA PHE A 257 22.54 14.05 -1.57
C PHE A 257 21.52 15.10 -1.10
N ASP A 258 21.56 16.27 -1.70
CA ASP A 258 20.75 17.45 -1.36
C ASP A 258 20.02 18.08 -2.55
N HIS A 259 20.15 17.51 -3.76
CA HIS A 259 19.59 18.02 -5.01
C HIS A 259 18.11 17.66 -5.25
N TRP A 260 17.41 17.16 -4.24
CA TRP A 260 16.04 16.67 -4.37
C TRP A 260 15.04 17.75 -4.79
N GLY A 261 13.94 17.34 -5.38
CA GLY A 261 12.85 18.22 -5.79
C GLY A 261 12.94 18.69 -7.25
N VAL A 262 12.11 19.68 -7.54
CA VAL A 262 11.98 20.23 -8.90
C VAL A 262 13.30 20.85 -9.38
N PRO A 263 13.79 20.45 -10.57
CA PRO A 263 15.01 21.05 -11.12
C PRO A 263 14.83 22.57 -11.32
N PRO A 264 15.82 23.39 -10.97
CA PRO A 264 15.80 24.83 -11.27
C PRO A 264 15.63 25.11 -12.77
N ALA A 265 15.21 26.32 -13.14
CA ALA A 265 15.08 26.72 -14.54
C ALA A 265 16.40 26.55 -15.33
N TRP A 266 16.29 26.36 -16.65
CA TRP A 266 17.43 26.03 -17.50
C TRP A 266 18.53 27.11 -17.51
N ASP A 267 18.16 28.36 -17.35
CA ASP A 267 19.03 29.53 -17.29
C ASP A 267 19.46 29.88 -15.86
N SER A 268 19.01 29.12 -14.87
CA SER A 268 19.39 29.33 -13.47
C SER A 268 20.79 28.76 -13.18
N PRO A 269 21.64 29.49 -12.44
CA PRO A 269 22.94 28.98 -11.99
C PRO A 269 22.83 27.67 -11.15
N GLU A 270 21.73 27.52 -10.42
CA GLU A 270 21.48 26.36 -9.57
C GLU A 270 21.19 25.09 -10.39
N ARG A 271 20.85 25.21 -11.67
CA ARG A 271 20.62 24.06 -12.57
C ARG A 271 21.85 23.17 -12.71
N GLU A 272 23.04 23.74 -12.77
CA GLU A 272 24.29 22.98 -12.86
C GLU A 272 24.51 22.15 -11.59
N ALA A 273 24.28 22.73 -10.41
CA ALA A 273 24.41 22.05 -9.14
C ALA A 273 23.40 20.90 -9.02
N TRP A 274 22.14 21.12 -9.39
CA TRP A 274 21.14 20.05 -9.43
C TRP A 274 21.54 18.90 -10.34
N THR A 275 22.03 19.23 -11.55
CA THR A 275 22.48 18.23 -12.54
C THR A 275 23.68 17.44 -12.03
N ALA A 276 24.62 18.09 -11.34
CA ALA A 276 25.76 17.42 -10.72
C ALA A 276 25.33 16.44 -9.63
N GLY A 277 24.36 16.82 -8.79
CA GLY A 277 23.76 15.97 -7.77
C GLY A 277 23.06 14.74 -8.37
N ALA A 278 22.25 14.93 -9.41
CA ALA A 278 21.57 13.83 -10.11
C ALA A 278 22.57 12.86 -10.78
N LYS A 279 23.66 13.39 -11.37
CA LYS A 279 24.75 12.54 -11.89
C LYS A 279 25.48 11.78 -10.80
N ALA A 280 25.74 12.41 -9.64
CA ALA A 280 26.38 11.76 -8.50
C ALA A 280 25.50 10.65 -7.95
N PHE A 281 24.18 10.86 -7.89
CA PHE A 281 23.22 9.81 -7.49
C PHE A 281 23.22 8.64 -8.49
N GLY A 282 23.23 8.91 -9.80
CA GLY A 282 23.36 7.88 -10.83
C GLY A 282 24.68 7.08 -10.71
N ALA A 283 25.80 7.76 -10.43
CA ALA A 283 27.09 7.09 -10.18
C ALA A 283 27.03 6.18 -8.94
N ALA A 284 26.36 6.62 -7.86
CA ALA A 284 26.19 5.79 -6.68
C ALA A 284 25.34 4.52 -6.94
N ILE A 285 24.39 4.58 -7.87
CA ILE A 285 23.66 3.37 -8.33
C ILE A 285 24.62 2.41 -9.03
N TRP A 286 25.47 2.91 -9.94
CA TRP A 286 26.47 2.08 -10.63
C TRP A 286 27.50 1.46 -9.67
N ASP A 287 27.94 2.24 -8.68
CA ASP A 287 28.85 1.75 -7.64
C ASP A 287 28.19 0.62 -6.82
N ALA A 288 26.90 0.78 -6.47
CA ALA A 288 26.14 -0.25 -5.77
C ALA A 288 25.92 -1.53 -6.61
N LEU A 289 25.86 -1.39 -7.94
CA LEU A 289 25.76 -2.51 -8.88
C LEU A 289 27.12 -3.16 -9.22
N GLY A 290 28.22 -2.43 -9.06
CA GLY A 290 29.53 -2.80 -9.57
C GLY A 290 29.71 -2.65 -11.08
N GLU A 291 28.75 -2.01 -11.77
CA GLU A 291 28.76 -1.79 -13.23
C GLU A 291 27.95 -0.55 -13.63
N ARG A 292 28.23 0.00 -14.81
CA ARG A 292 27.54 1.18 -15.35
C ARG A 292 26.28 0.78 -16.11
N THR A 293 25.21 0.47 -15.34
CA THR A 293 23.90 0.10 -15.87
C THR A 293 22.83 0.94 -15.19
N ASN A 294 21.96 1.58 -15.97
CA ASN A 294 20.84 2.35 -15.46
C ASN A 294 19.67 1.44 -15.07
N PRO A 295 18.83 1.86 -14.11
CA PRO A 295 17.64 1.11 -13.75
C PRO A 295 16.63 1.05 -14.91
N ARG A 296 16.27 -0.16 -15.34
CA ARG A 296 15.20 -0.37 -16.31
C ARG A 296 13.83 -0.07 -15.70
N ILE A 297 13.69 -0.31 -14.39
CA ILE A 297 12.49 0.02 -13.64
C ILE A 297 12.89 0.88 -12.44
N VAL A 298 12.18 1.99 -12.26
CA VAL A 298 12.23 2.78 -11.03
C VAL A 298 10.93 2.58 -10.29
N PHE A 299 11.02 1.88 -9.16
CA PHE A 299 9.92 1.64 -8.24
C PHE A 299 9.82 2.82 -7.29
N GLU A 300 8.86 3.70 -7.57
CA GLU A 300 8.74 5.04 -6.97
C GLU A 300 7.53 5.13 -6.04
N HIS A 301 7.66 5.85 -4.92
CA HIS A 301 6.53 6.19 -4.08
C HIS A 301 6.66 7.52 -3.32
N PRO A 302 7.84 8.16 -3.14
CA PRO A 302 7.93 9.49 -2.56
C PRO A 302 7.21 10.55 -3.41
N GLY A 303 7.43 10.56 -4.72
CA GLY A 303 6.74 11.47 -5.63
C GLY A 303 7.49 12.77 -5.89
N GLN A 304 6.96 13.90 -5.42
CA GLN A 304 7.40 15.25 -5.76
C GLN A 304 8.91 15.45 -5.72
N ASP A 305 9.56 15.01 -4.66
CA ASP A 305 10.99 15.29 -4.46
C ASP A 305 11.91 14.37 -5.29
N THR A 306 11.45 13.21 -5.69
CA THR A 306 12.29 12.17 -6.26
C THR A 306 12.04 11.87 -7.72
N ILE A 307 10.83 12.11 -8.23
CA ILE A 307 10.48 11.88 -9.65
C ILE A 307 11.44 12.55 -10.64
N PRO A 308 11.90 13.81 -10.46
CA PRO A 308 12.84 14.41 -11.39
C PRO A 308 14.18 13.65 -11.48
N THR A 309 14.68 13.18 -10.34
CA THR A 309 15.90 12.36 -10.29
C THR A 309 15.63 10.97 -10.84
N SER A 310 14.49 10.36 -10.52
CA SER A 310 14.06 9.07 -11.07
C SER A 310 14.00 9.10 -12.60
N ASN A 311 13.44 10.19 -13.18
CA ASN A 311 13.41 10.42 -14.62
C ASN A 311 14.81 10.56 -15.23
N PHE A 312 15.74 11.21 -14.51
CA PHE A 312 17.12 11.39 -14.96
C PHE A 312 17.93 10.09 -14.98
N VAL A 313 17.73 9.18 -14.00
CA VAL A 313 18.52 7.95 -13.87
C VAL A 313 17.89 6.72 -14.53
N CYS A 314 16.60 6.77 -14.86
CA CYS A 314 15.91 5.69 -15.55
C CYS A 314 16.57 5.40 -16.90
N ASP A 315 16.67 4.13 -17.27
CA ASP A 315 17.22 3.75 -18.56
C ASP A 315 16.29 4.13 -19.72
N ARG A 316 16.83 4.26 -20.91
CA ARG A 316 16.06 4.54 -22.13
C ARG A 316 15.10 3.38 -22.41
N GLY A 317 13.82 3.72 -22.59
CA GLY A 317 12.76 2.73 -22.73
C GLY A 317 12.42 2.00 -21.44
N GLY A 318 12.95 2.47 -20.31
CA GLY A 318 12.61 1.99 -18.99
C GLY A 318 11.23 2.47 -18.51
N MET A 319 10.88 2.12 -17.29
CA MET A 319 9.59 2.44 -16.67
C MET A 319 9.80 3.07 -15.30
N ILE A 320 9.13 4.18 -15.04
CA ILE A 320 8.92 4.68 -13.68
C ILE A 320 7.49 4.31 -13.29
N VAL A 321 7.35 3.50 -12.26
CA VAL A 321 6.04 3.09 -11.72
C VAL A 321 5.86 3.67 -10.33
N ILE A 322 4.73 4.35 -10.11
CA ILE A 322 4.44 5.08 -8.86
C ILE A 322 3.07 4.71 -8.30
N CYS A 323 2.94 4.62 -6.99
CA CYS A 323 1.68 4.32 -6.32
C CYS A 323 1.28 5.30 -5.20
N ALA A 324 2.11 6.27 -4.88
CA ALA A 324 1.89 7.21 -3.78
C ALA A 324 2.51 8.57 -4.10
N GLY A 325 2.56 9.45 -3.12
CA GLY A 325 3.16 10.78 -3.20
C GLY A 325 3.47 11.29 -1.80
N THR A 326 4.31 10.53 -1.04
CA THR A 326 4.56 10.81 0.37
C THR A 326 5.33 12.11 0.62
N SER A 327 6.04 12.63 -0.40
CA SER A 327 6.68 13.95 -0.35
C SER A 327 5.89 15.04 -1.08
N GLY A 328 4.78 14.69 -1.73
CA GLY A 328 3.92 15.62 -2.48
C GLY A 328 3.57 15.09 -3.87
N TYR A 329 2.67 15.80 -4.55
CA TYR A 329 2.05 15.37 -5.81
C TYR A 329 2.47 16.23 -7.01
N ASP A 330 2.91 17.47 -6.77
CA ASP A 330 3.28 18.42 -7.83
C ASP A 330 4.76 18.26 -8.17
N THR A 331 5.06 17.77 -9.37
CA THR A 331 6.44 17.55 -9.80
C THR A 331 6.65 17.94 -11.27
N MET A 332 7.91 18.00 -11.68
CA MET A 332 8.30 18.31 -13.05
C MET A 332 9.03 17.10 -13.67
N ILE A 333 8.74 16.82 -14.92
CA ILE A 333 9.42 15.79 -15.72
C ILE A 333 10.18 16.47 -16.86
N ASP A 334 11.44 16.12 -17.04
CA ASP A 334 12.21 16.52 -18.20
C ASP A 334 11.88 15.59 -19.37
N VAL A 335 11.10 16.10 -20.33
CA VAL A 335 10.57 15.33 -21.47
C VAL A 335 11.65 14.72 -22.38
N ARG A 336 12.92 15.14 -22.26
CA ARG A 336 14.02 14.54 -23.03
C ARG A 336 14.38 13.13 -22.56
N TYR A 337 13.94 12.75 -21.37
CA TYR A 337 14.21 11.43 -20.75
C TYR A 337 12.98 10.52 -20.74
N LEU A 338 11.90 10.92 -21.43
CA LEU A 338 10.69 10.09 -21.62
C LEU A 338 10.86 9.12 -22.79
#